data_ce56899558643171667822b9915a1636
#
_entry.id   ce56899558643171667822b9915a1636
#
_cell.length_a   1.000
_cell.length_b   1.000
_cell.length_c   1.000
_cell.angle_alpha   90.00
_cell.angle_beta   90.00
_cell.angle_gamma   90.00
#
_symmetry.space_group_name_H-M   'P 1'
#
loop_
_entity.id
_entity.type
_entity.pdbx_description
1 polymer ?
#
loop_
_entity_poly.entity_id
_entity_poly.type
_entity_poly.pdbx_seq_one_letter_code
_entity_poly.pdbx_strand_id
1 'polypeptide(L)'
;MSDKIYSTKLQDKIERSGILMMLFVMVVVSIAGLVEIVPLFTIDETMEHNANPEIMWQRKEGDTLDSWRAGDGIRPYTPLELEGRDIYIREGCYLCHSQMIRPFRDEKERYGHYSLASESMYDHPFQWGSKRTGPDLARVGGKYSDEWQRQHLMAPRSVVPESVMPNYPWLAENKVDADNIETKMRVMTMMPGIGHVQYLDSDIEGAAEKIRGKTEMDASWLCPKTRNTSICSDATSTKD
;
A
#
# COMPACT_ATOMS: atom_id res chain seq x y z
N MET A 1 11.47 12.55 -51.67
CA MET A 1 10.00 12.76 -51.49
C MET A 1 9.53 12.48 -50.06
N SER A 2 10.45 12.26 -49.09
CA SER A 2 10.15 11.99 -47.68
C SER A 2 10.14 13.21 -46.73
N ASP A 3 10.64 14.36 -47.19
CA ASP A 3 10.93 15.52 -46.34
C ASP A 3 9.71 16.40 -45.99
N LYS A 4 8.52 16.04 -46.46
CA LYS A 4 7.31 16.83 -46.22
C LYS A 4 6.40 16.35 -45.10
N ILE A 5 6.65 15.18 -44.51
CA ILE A 5 5.74 14.58 -43.56
C ILE A 5 6.09 14.97 -42.11
N TYR A 6 7.34 15.27 -41.81
CA TYR A 6 7.78 15.63 -40.46
C TYR A 6 8.55 16.94 -40.44
N SER A 7 7.99 17.97 -39.78
CA SER A 7 8.72 19.21 -39.53
C SER A 7 9.35 19.14 -38.12
N THR A 8 10.67 19.11 -38.05
CA THR A 8 11.43 19.11 -36.78
C THR A 8 11.63 20.51 -36.19
N LYS A 9 11.14 21.56 -36.86
CA LYS A 9 11.38 22.96 -36.48
C LYS A 9 10.98 23.29 -35.04
N LEU A 10 9.87 22.73 -34.55
CA LEU A 10 9.41 22.95 -33.17
C LEU A 10 10.29 22.17 -32.21
N GLN A 11 10.59 20.94 -32.53
CA GLN A 11 11.48 20.07 -31.74
C GLN A 11 12.87 20.70 -31.59
N ASP A 12 13.48 21.12 -32.72
CA ASP A 12 14.80 21.78 -32.72
C ASP A 12 14.81 23.04 -31.83
N LYS A 13 13.71 23.80 -31.82
CA LYS A 13 13.59 25.02 -31.00
C LYS A 13 13.51 24.67 -29.52
N ILE A 14 12.77 23.62 -29.16
CA ILE A 14 12.63 23.17 -27.78
C ILE A 14 13.95 22.58 -27.27
N GLU A 15 14.59 21.71 -28.06
CA GLU A 15 15.84 21.04 -27.68
C GLU A 15 17.04 21.98 -27.54
N ARG A 16 17.06 23.10 -28.31
CA ARG A 16 18.12 24.11 -28.20
C ARG A 16 17.98 25.06 -27.02
N SER A 17 16.83 25.07 -26.36
CA SER A 17 16.58 25.94 -25.19
C SER A 17 16.25 25.11 -23.96
N GLY A 18 17.17 25.06 -23.00
CA GLY A 18 16.97 24.34 -21.73
C GLY A 18 15.72 24.82 -20.98
N ILE A 19 15.40 26.11 -21.04
CA ILE A 19 14.19 26.67 -20.40
C ILE A 19 12.94 26.16 -21.10
N LEU A 20 12.91 26.19 -22.45
CA LEU A 20 11.75 25.70 -23.19
C LEU A 20 11.56 24.18 -23.00
N MET A 21 12.65 23.43 -22.98
CA MET A 21 12.62 22.00 -22.69
C MET A 21 12.05 21.72 -21.29
N MET A 22 12.51 22.44 -20.29
CA MET A 22 12.03 22.29 -18.91
C MET A 22 10.53 22.63 -18.81
N LEU A 23 10.09 23.71 -19.41
CA LEU A 23 8.68 24.10 -19.44
C LEU A 23 7.82 23.06 -20.17
N PHE A 24 8.30 22.54 -21.31
CA PHE A 24 7.61 21.51 -22.05
C PHE A 24 7.45 20.23 -21.27
N VAL A 25 8.53 19.76 -20.63
CA VAL A 25 8.50 18.56 -19.76
C VAL A 25 7.55 18.78 -18.60
N MET A 26 7.60 19.95 -17.95
CA MET A 26 6.66 20.28 -16.86
C MET A 26 5.20 20.20 -17.32
N VAL A 27 4.88 20.76 -18.47
CA VAL A 27 3.49 20.72 -19.00
C VAL A 27 3.07 19.28 -19.28
N VAL A 28 3.90 18.50 -19.97
CA VAL A 28 3.57 17.10 -20.31
C VAL A 28 3.36 16.26 -19.07
N VAL A 29 4.26 16.35 -18.08
CA VAL A 29 4.13 15.62 -16.81
C VAL A 29 2.91 16.07 -16.01
N SER A 30 2.63 17.39 -16.01
CA SER A 30 1.46 17.93 -15.32
C SER A 30 0.14 17.46 -15.93
N ILE A 31 0.06 17.30 -17.24
CA ILE A 31 -1.15 16.77 -17.91
C ILE A 31 -1.42 15.34 -17.43
N ALA A 32 -0.40 14.47 -17.43
CA ALA A 32 -0.54 13.11 -16.94
C ALA A 32 -0.97 13.09 -15.45
N GLY A 33 -0.32 13.88 -14.60
CA GLY A 33 -0.68 14.00 -13.18
C GLY A 33 -2.12 14.50 -12.97
N LEU A 34 -2.55 15.51 -13.73
CA LEU A 34 -3.92 16.03 -13.64
C LEU A 34 -4.96 15.01 -14.10
N VAL A 35 -4.69 14.26 -15.16
CA VAL A 35 -5.63 13.26 -15.68
C VAL A 35 -5.74 12.03 -14.80
N GLU A 36 -4.63 11.59 -14.19
CA GLU A 36 -4.60 10.35 -13.40
C GLU A 36 -4.79 10.58 -11.90
N ILE A 37 -4.22 11.66 -11.37
CA ILE A 37 -4.20 11.89 -9.92
C ILE A 37 -5.42 12.69 -9.47
N VAL A 38 -5.77 13.78 -10.16
CA VAL A 38 -6.88 14.64 -9.73
C VAL A 38 -8.22 13.90 -9.65
N PRO A 39 -8.59 13.00 -10.57
CA PRO A 39 -9.83 12.25 -10.44
C PRO A 39 -9.91 11.39 -9.17
N LEU A 40 -8.78 10.92 -8.65
CA LEU A 40 -8.77 10.14 -7.41
C LEU A 40 -9.25 10.94 -6.20
N PHE A 41 -9.20 12.26 -6.25
CA PHE A 41 -9.73 13.14 -5.20
C PHE A 41 -11.24 13.36 -5.29
N THR A 42 -11.87 12.95 -6.38
CA THR A 42 -13.29 13.15 -6.64
C THR A 42 -14.06 11.86 -6.81
N ILE A 43 -13.38 10.73 -6.78
CA ILE A 43 -13.98 9.39 -6.82
C ILE A 43 -14.45 9.03 -5.41
N ASP A 44 -15.75 8.89 -5.20
CA ASP A 44 -16.35 8.59 -3.91
C ASP A 44 -15.75 7.32 -3.27
N GLU A 45 -15.51 6.28 -4.06
CA GLU A 45 -14.89 5.03 -3.59
C GLU A 45 -13.50 5.18 -2.97
N THR A 46 -12.77 6.26 -3.32
CA THR A 46 -11.44 6.53 -2.76
C THR A 46 -11.47 7.59 -1.66
N MET A 47 -12.57 8.32 -1.52
CA MET A 47 -12.69 9.47 -0.65
C MET A 47 -13.68 9.26 0.48
N GLU A 48 -14.77 8.56 0.23
CA GLU A 48 -15.78 8.26 1.24
C GLU A 48 -15.44 7.00 2.02
N HIS A 49 -15.36 7.11 3.33
CA HIS A 49 -15.05 6.00 4.23
C HIS A 49 -16.03 4.82 4.06
N ASN A 50 -17.28 5.07 3.78
CA ASN A 50 -18.33 4.07 3.65
C ASN A 50 -18.85 3.88 2.23
N ALA A 51 -18.11 4.27 1.21
CA ALA A 51 -18.53 4.15 -0.20
C ALA A 51 -18.96 2.73 -0.58
N ASN A 52 -18.33 1.72 0.01
CA ASN A 52 -18.67 0.30 -0.17
C ASN A 52 -18.84 -0.38 1.20
N PRO A 53 -19.99 -0.21 1.85
CA PRO A 53 -20.23 -0.72 3.20
C PRO A 53 -20.09 -2.26 3.31
N GLU A 54 -20.22 -2.99 2.20
CA GLU A 54 -20.05 -4.44 2.16
C GLU A 54 -18.60 -4.88 2.41
N ILE A 55 -17.64 -4.06 2.04
CA ILE A 55 -16.21 -4.38 2.17
C ILE A 55 -15.50 -3.50 3.20
N MET A 56 -16.11 -2.42 3.64
CA MET A 56 -15.56 -1.50 4.62
C MET A 56 -16.00 -1.89 6.03
N TRP A 57 -15.07 -1.82 6.97
CA TRP A 57 -15.38 -2.06 8.37
C TRP A 57 -16.37 -1.02 8.90
N GLN A 58 -17.54 -1.50 9.31
CA GLN A 58 -18.59 -0.68 9.91
C GLN A 58 -18.31 -0.50 11.41
N ARG A 59 -17.46 0.46 11.74
CA ARG A 59 -17.06 0.77 13.10
C ARG A 59 -18.25 1.25 13.91
N LYS A 60 -18.50 0.64 15.05
CA LYS A 60 -19.55 1.03 16.01
C LYS A 60 -19.01 2.04 17.00
N GLU A 61 -19.91 2.79 17.63
CA GLU A 61 -19.55 3.69 18.73
C GLU A 61 -18.90 2.89 19.87
N GLY A 62 -17.72 3.33 20.30
CA GLY A 62 -16.92 2.66 21.32
C GLY A 62 -15.92 1.61 20.80
N ASP A 63 -15.97 1.25 19.53
CA ASP A 63 -14.95 0.38 18.93
C ASP A 63 -13.61 1.09 18.79
N THR A 64 -12.54 0.36 19.04
CA THR A 64 -11.15 0.77 18.75
C THR A 64 -10.60 -0.05 17.58
N LEU A 65 -9.44 0.32 17.04
CA LEU A 65 -8.78 -0.48 16.01
C LEU A 65 -8.50 -1.93 16.45
N ASP A 66 -8.33 -2.15 17.74
CA ASP A 66 -8.10 -3.48 18.33
C ASP A 66 -9.38 -4.34 18.40
N SER A 67 -10.56 -3.73 18.23
CA SER A 67 -11.85 -4.45 18.19
C SER A 67 -12.08 -5.19 16.87
N TRP A 68 -11.36 -4.81 15.80
CA TRP A 68 -11.50 -5.41 14.48
C TRP A 68 -11.12 -6.89 14.48
N ARG A 69 -11.85 -7.68 13.72
CA ARG A 69 -11.59 -9.10 13.48
C ARG A 69 -11.48 -9.39 11.99
N ALA A 70 -10.77 -10.46 11.66
CA ALA A 70 -10.72 -10.96 10.29
C ALA A 70 -12.14 -11.25 9.81
N GLY A 71 -12.54 -10.63 8.70
CA GLY A 71 -13.90 -10.71 8.18
C GLY A 71 -14.73 -9.43 8.33
N ASP A 72 -14.34 -8.49 9.21
CA ASP A 72 -15.10 -7.26 9.44
C ASP A 72 -14.94 -6.22 8.32
N GLY A 73 -14.04 -6.47 7.38
CA GLY A 73 -13.81 -5.57 6.25
C GLY A 73 -12.52 -4.76 6.38
N ILE A 74 -12.39 -3.78 5.49
CA ILE A 74 -11.21 -2.92 5.37
C ILE A 74 -11.27 -1.85 6.45
N ARG A 75 -10.18 -1.66 7.17
CA ARG A 75 -10.01 -0.65 8.22
C ARG A 75 -8.75 0.18 8.02
N PRO A 76 -8.65 1.33 8.69
CA PRO A 76 -7.39 2.06 8.81
C PRO A 76 -6.27 1.18 9.39
N TYR A 77 -5.04 1.49 9.04
CA TYR A 77 -3.88 0.80 9.60
C TYR A 77 -3.77 1.00 11.11
N THR A 78 -3.43 -0.06 11.82
CA THR A 78 -2.97 0.09 13.21
C THR A 78 -1.63 0.83 13.24
N PRO A 79 -1.20 1.37 14.38
CA PRO A 79 0.08 2.06 14.48
C PRO A 79 1.27 1.25 13.94
N LEU A 80 1.32 -0.05 14.27
CA LEU A 80 2.39 -0.93 13.80
C LEU A 80 2.31 -1.21 12.29
N GLU A 81 1.12 -1.39 11.75
CA GLU A 81 0.91 -1.58 10.32
C GLU A 81 1.27 -0.32 9.52
N LEU A 82 1.00 0.86 10.08
CA LEU A 82 1.36 2.13 9.44
C LEU A 82 2.89 2.31 9.35
N GLU A 83 3.62 2.00 10.42
CA GLU A 83 5.09 1.97 10.37
C GLU A 83 5.61 0.88 9.42
N GLY A 84 4.98 -0.29 9.40
CA GLY A 84 5.32 -1.34 8.43
C GLY A 84 5.12 -0.91 6.98
N ARG A 85 4.06 -0.14 6.69
CA ARG A 85 3.83 0.47 5.38
C ARG A 85 4.94 1.46 5.02
N ASP A 86 5.36 2.29 5.95
CA ASP A 86 6.46 3.24 5.72
C ASP A 86 7.78 2.51 5.44
N ILE A 87 8.04 1.41 6.15
CA ILE A 87 9.18 0.53 5.88
C ILE A 87 9.08 -0.10 4.48
N TYR A 88 7.91 -0.60 4.11
CA TYR A 88 7.64 -1.16 2.79
C TYR A 88 7.95 -0.18 1.66
N ILE A 89 7.57 1.09 1.84
CA ILE A 89 7.87 2.16 0.88
C ILE A 89 9.37 2.50 0.89
N ARG A 90 9.96 2.64 2.07
CA ARG A 90 11.38 2.98 2.23
C ARG A 90 12.30 1.92 1.62
N GLU A 91 12.02 0.66 1.83
CA GLU A 91 12.81 -0.46 1.27
C GLU A 91 12.52 -0.70 -0.22
N GLY A 92 11.56 0.00 -0.81
CA GLY A 92 11.27 -0.08 -2.24
C GLY A 92 10.59 -1.38 -2.68
N CYS A 93 9.90 -2.07 -1.78
CA CYS A 93 9.23 -3.35 -2.07
C CYS A 93 8.22 -3.21 -3.22
N TYR A 94 7.57 -2.06 -3.33
CA TYR A 94 6.60 -1.74 -4.40
C TYR A 94 7.23 -1.68 -5.80
N LEU A 95 8.56 -1.59 -5.91
CA LEU A 95 9.26 -1.58 -7.19
C LEU A 95 9.25 -2.98 -7.86
N CYS A 96 9.19 -4.04 -7.05
CA CYS A 96 9.18 -5.42 -7.50
C CYS A 96 7.83 -6.12 -7.30
N HIS A 97 7.01 -5.63 -6.38
CA HIS A 97 5.69 -6.18 -6.05
C HIS A 97 4.61 -5.13 -6.26
N SER A 98 3.52 -5.53 -6.88
CA SER A 98 2.29 -4.73 -6.92
C SER A 98 1.35 -5.15 -5.79
N GLN A 99 0.38 -4.30 -5.45
CA GLN A 99 -0.73 -4.59 -4.55
C GLN A 99 -2.08 -4.32 -5.22
N MET A 100 -2.21 -4.69 -6.48
CA MET A 100 -3.44 -4.54 -7.24
C MET A 100 -3.61 -5.71 -8.20
N ILE A 101 -4.69 -6.45 -8.03
CA ILE A 101 -5.12 -7.48 -8.98
C ILE A 101 -5.87 -6.79 -10.10
N ARG A 102 -5.39 -6.94 -11.32
CA ARG A 102 -6.00 -6.35 -12.51
C ARG A 102 -7.22 -7.15 -12.96
N PRO A 103 -8.20 -6.56 -13.69
CA PRO A 103 -9.44 -7.22 -14.09
C PRO A 103 -9.24 -8.10 -15.34
N PHE A 104 -8.18 -8.92 -15.35
CA PHE A 104 -7.89 -9.88 -16.39
C PHE A 104 -8.20 -11.30 -15.94
N ARG A 105 -8.53 -12.18 -16.88
CA ARG A 105 -8.92 -13.56 -16.58
C ARG A 105 -7.79 -14.34 -15.90
N ASP A 106 -6.58 -14.25 -16.41
CA ASP A 106 -5.38 -14.89 -15.88
C ASP A 106 -5.04 -14.39 -14.46
N GLU A 107 -5.23 -13.10 -14.20
CA GLU A 107 -5.07 -12.51 -12.86
C GLU A 107 -6.10 -13.07 -11.88
N LYS A 108 -7.36 -13.15 -12.30
CA LYS A 108 -8.43 -13.72 -11.49
C LYS A 108 -8.18 -15.19 -11.16
N GLU A 109 -7.70 -15.97 -12.12
CA GLU A 109 -7.39 -17.40 -11.92
C GLU A 109 -6.20 -17.58 -10.96
N ARG A 110 -5.23 -16.65 -10.99
CA ARG A 110 -4.01 -16.73 -10.20
C ARG A 110 -4.14 -16.16 -8.79
N TYR A 111 -4.85 -15.05 -8.64
CA TYR A 111 -4.87 -14.26 -7.40
C TYR A 111 -6.27 -14.09 -6.80
N GLY A 112 -7.33 -14.42 -7.52
CA GLY A 112 -8.71 -14.20 -7.11
C GLY A 112 -9.32 -12.94 -7.69
N HIS A 113 -10.34 -12.39 -7.03
CA HIS A 113 -11.08 -11.21 -7.51
C HIS A 113 -10.15 -10.01 -7.74
N TYR A 114 -10.41 -9.22 -8.79
CA TYR A 114 -9.69 -7.98 -9.04
C TYR A 114 -9.83 -6.99 -7.88
N SER A 115 -8.83 -6.13 -7.71
CA SER A 115 -8.82 -5.14 -6.64
C SER A 115 -9.83 -4.03 -6.91
N LEU A 116 -10.56 -3.64 -5.87
CA LEU A 116 -11.46 -2.49 -5.87
C LEU A 116 -10.71 -1.26 -5.34
N ALA A 117 -11.07 -0.07 -5.79
CA ALA A 117 -10.46 1.19 -5.34
C ALA A 117 -10.57 1.36 -3.82
N SER A 118 -11.72 1.01 -3.25
CA SER A 118 -11.98 1.06 -1.81
C SER A 118 -11.03 0.20 -0.99
N GLU A 119 -10.48 -0.88 -1.55
CA GLU A 119 -9.49 -1.70 -0.86
C GLU A 119 -8.20 -0.94 -0.56
N SER A 120 -7.93 0.13 -1.28
CA SER A 120 -6.71 0.94 -1.15
C SER A 120 -6.97 2.35 -0.62
N MET A 121 -8.18 2.64 -0.14
CA MET A 121 -8.54 4.00 0.27
C MET A 121 -7.66 4.59 1.38
N TYR A 122 -7.01 3.74 2.17
CA TYR A 122 -6.08 4.18 3.23
C TYR A 122 -4.60 4.17 2.78
N ASP A 123 -4.34 3.81 1.51
CA ASP A 123 -2.99 3.79 0.95
C ASP A 123 -2.72 5.10 0.20
N HIS A 124 -2.02 6.00 0.82
CA HIS A 124 -1.57 7.24 0.20
C HIS A 124 -0.05 7.40 0.35
N PRO A 125 0.69 7.23 -0.75
CA PRO A 125 0.26 6.90 -2.12
C PRO A 125 -0.23 5.47 -2.28
N PHE A 126 -1.06 5.24 -3.30
CA PHE A 126 -1.49 3.90 -3.68
C PHE A 126 -0.30 3.03 -4.07
N GLN A 127 -0.31 1.77 -3.64
CA GLN A 127 0.75 0.81 -3.93
C GLN A 127 0.45 -0.05 -5.17
N TRP A 128 -0.21 0.52 -6.16
CA TRP A 128 -0.59 -0.11 -7.42
C TRP A 128 0.60 -0.16 -8.38
N GLY A 129 1.50 -1.10 -8.17
CA GLY A 129 2.66 -1.28 -9.03
C GLY A 129 2.28 -1.85 -10.41
N SER A 130 2.97 -1.38 -11.46
CA SER A 130 2.84 -1.93 -12.81
C SER A 130 3.77 -3.10 -13.08
N LYS A 131 4.81 -3.26 -12.27
CA LYS A 131 5.82 -4.32 -12.39
C LYS A 131 5.60 -5.37 -11.32
N ARG A 132 5.88 -6.62 -11.69
CA ARG A 132 5.84 -7.78 -10.82
C ARG A 132 7.05 -8.65 -11.09
N THR A 133 8.23 -8.23 -10.63
CA THR A 133 9.41 -9.09 -10.55
C THR A 133 9.14 -10.23 -9.57
N GLY A 134 8.45 -9.90 -8.47
CA GLY A 134 7.81 -10.85 -7.57
C GLY A 134 6.29 -10.89 -7.75
N PRO A 135 5.57 -11.80 -7.05
CA PRO A 135 4.12 -11.91 -7.12
C PRO A 135 3.40 -10.67 -6.58
N ASP A 136 2.14 -10.50 -6.98
CA ASP A 136 1.26 -9.50 -6.38
C ASP A 136 0.96 -9.83 -4.93
N LEU A 137 0.99 -8.82 -4.06
CA LEU A 137 0.82 -8.97 -2.61
C LEU A 137 -0.60 -8.68 -2.13
N ALA A 138 -1.53 -8.27 -3.01
CA ALA A 138 -2.87 -7.87 -2.60
C ALA A 138 -3.67 -9.01 -1.92
N ARG A 139 -3.32 -10.27 -2.16
CA ARG A 139 -3.99 -11.45 -1.60
C ARG A 139 -3.01 -12.39 -0.87
N VAL A 140 -1.90 -11.85 -0.36
CA VAL A 140 -0.88 -12.66 0.32
C VAL A 140 -1.20 -12.92 1.78
N GLY A 141 -2.05 -12.09 2.38
CA GLY A 141 -2.44 -12.22 3.77
C GLY A 141 -3.05 -13.60 4.09
N GLY A 142 -2.54 -14.24 5.14
CA GLY A 142 -2.97 -15.58 5.56
C GLY A 142 -2.54 -16.73 4.65
N LYS A 143 -1.87 -16.45 3.53
CA LYS A 143 -1.41 -17.49 2.60
C LYS A 143 -0.19 -18.25 3.12
N TYR A 144 0.68 -17.58 3.83
CA TYR A 144 1.89 -18.12 4.42
C TYR A 144 1.92 -17.80 5.91
N SER A 145 2.58 -18.66 6.71
CA SER A 145 2.76 -18.41 8.15
C SER A 145 3.65 -17.19 8.41
N ASP A 146 3.50 -16.59 9.58
CA ASP A 146 4.31 -15.44 9.99
C ASP A 146 5.80 -15.76 10.01
N GLU A 147 6.17 -16.96 10.46
CA GLU A 147 7.56 -17.42 10.44
C GLU A 147 8.10 -17.56 9.02
N TRP A 148 7.28 -18.06 8.08
CA TRP A 148 7.66 -18.11 6.68
C TRP A 148 7.92 -16.70 6.12
N GLN A 149 7.04 -15.73 6.44
CA GLN A 149 7.20 -14.34 6.00
C GLN A 149 8.50 -13.74 6.55
N ARG A 150 8.78 -13.98 7.83
CA ARG A 150 10.00 -13.51 8.49
C ARG A 150 11.25 -14.08 7.83
N GLN A 151 11.31 -15.39 7.63
CA GLN A 151 12.43 -16.05 6.96
C GLN A 151 12.57 -15.59 5.52
N HIS A 152 11.45 -15.41 4.81
CA HIS A 152 11.46 -14.95 3.43
C HIS A 152 12.06 -13.55 3.28
N LEU A 153 11.83 -12.66 4.22
CA LEU A 153 12.47 -11.33 4.20
C LEU A 153 13.95 -11.40 4.54
N MET A 154 14.33 -12.13 5.56
CA MET A 154 15.74 -12.24 5.97
C MET A 154 16.58 -12.94 4.91
N ALA A 155 16.09 -14.03 4.37
CA ALA A 155 16.81 -14.87 3.42
C ALA A 155 15.82 -15.58 2.46
N PRO A 156 15.33 -14.90 1.41
CA PRO A 156 14.31 -15.44 0.51
C PRO A 156 14.62 -16.82 -0.04
N ARG A 157 15.89 -17.07 -0.36
CA ARG A 157 16.33 -18.37 -0.91
C ARG A 157 16.28 -19.51 0.08
N SER A 158 16.17 -19.25 1.37
CA SER A 158 16.02 -20.30 2.37
C SER A 158 14.66 -21.01 2.29
N VAL A 159 13.63 -20.29 1.85
CA VAL A 159 12.26 -20.80 1.71
C VAL A 159 11.81 -20.95 0.25
N VAL A 160 12.44 -20.21 -0.66
CA VAL A 160 12.24 -20.29 -2.12
C VAL A 160 13.61 -20.29 -2.79
N PRO A 161 14.22 -21.45 -3.08
CA PRO A 161 15.61 -21.56 -3.55
C PRO A 161 15.89 -20.77 -4.85
N GLU A 162 14.91 -20.65 -5.73
CA GLU A 162 15.02 -19.94 -7.01
C GLU A 162 14.72 -18.43 -6.90
N SER A 163 14.51 -17.91 -5.69
CA SER A 163 14.16 -16.51 -5.49
C SER A 163 15.27 -15.58 -5.98
N VAL A 164 14.85 -14.54 -6.71
CA VAL A 164 15.70 -13.41 -7.11
C VAL A 164 15.58 -12.23 -6.15
N MET A 165 14.71 -12.34 -5.14
CA MET A 165 14.52 -11.30 -4.13
C MET A 165 15.80 -11.10 -3.31
N PRO A 166 16.22 -9.85 -3.07
CA PRO A 166 17.34 -9.54 -2.17
C PRO A 166 17.03 -9.96 -0.73
N ASN A 167 18.07 -10.13 0.06
CA ASN A 167 17.96 -10.37 1.50
C ASN A 167 17.79 -9.04 2.24
N TYR A 168 16.93 -9.01 3.26
CA TYR A 168 16.70 -7.84 4.12
C TYR A 168 16.91 -8.19 5.61
N PRO A 169 18.12 -8.66 6.02
CA PRO A 169 18.35 -9.12 7.39
C PRO A 169 18.20 -8.00 8.43
N TRP A 170 18.50 -6.77 8.06
CA TRP A 170 18.35 -5.59 8.94
C TRP A 170 16.92 -5.33 9.40
N LEU A 171 15.90 -5.86 8.70
CA LEU A 171 14.51 -5.75 9.14
C LEU A 171 14.25 -6.55 10.42
N ALA A 172 15.03 -7.60 10.68
CA ALA A 172 14.96 -8.36 11.92
C ALA A 172 15.85 -7.78 13.03
N GLU A 173 16.88 -7.00 12.67
CA GLU A 173 17.86 -6.46 13.60
C GLU A 173 17.43 -5.08 14.12
N ASN A 174 16.82 -4.26 13.26
CA ASN A 174 16.40 -2.92 13.59
C ASN A 174 15.04 -2.91 14.30
N LYS A 175 14.95 -2.12 15.37
CA LYS A 175 13.68 -1.86 16.02
C LYS A 175 12.86 -0.84 15.24
N VAL A 176 11.55 -0.97 15.31
CA VAL A 176 10.63 0.01 14.73
C VAL A 176 10.70 1.30 15.52
N ASP A 177 10.86 2.42 14.81
CA ASP A 177 10.82 3.76 15.41
C ASP A 177 9.35 4.16 15.62
N ALA A 178 8.98 4.36 16.88
CA ALA A 178 7.62 4.72 17.27
C ALA A 178 7.47 6.21 17.63
N ASP A 179 8.54 7.01 17.58
CA ASP A 179 8.53 8.35 18.16
C ASP A 179 7.58 9.33 17.48
N ASN A 180 7.35 9.13 16.17
CA ASN A 180 6.52 10.02 15.37
C ASN A 180 5.14 9.45 15.00
N ILE A 181 4.78 8.27 15.48
CA ILE A 181 3.56 7.57 15.02
C ILE A 181 2.28 8.36 15.32
N GLU A 182 2.16 8.93 16.49
CA GLU A 182 0.97 9.72 16.86
C GLU A 182 0.82 10.96 15.98
N THR A 183 1.95 11.62 15.68
CA THR A 183 1.95 12.76 14.75
C THR A 183 1.55 12.34 13.35
N LYS A 184 2.05 11.22 12.84
CA LYS A 184 1.66 10.67 11.53
C LYS A 184 0.17 10.38 11.48
N MET A 185 -0.39 9.72 12.48
CA MET A 185 -1.82 9.42 12.55
C MET A 185 -2.67 10.69 12.60
N ARG A 186 -2.27 11.70 13.39
CA ARG A 186 -2.96 13.00 13.43
C ARG A 186 -2.91 13.72 12.08
N VAL A 187 -1.76 13.73 11.41
CA VAL A 187 -1.64 14.32 10.07
C VAL A 187 -2.58 13.64 9.09
N MET A 188 -2.65 12.31 9.09
CA MET A 188 -3.54 11.57 8.21
C MET A 188 -5.03 11.86 8.49
N THR A 189 -5.39 12.13 9.74
CA THR A 189 -6.76 12.53 10.10
C THR A 189 -7.07 13.97 9.69
N MET A 190 -6.07 14.86 9.70
CA MET A 190 -6.26 16.28 9.40
C MET A 190 -6.22 16.61 7.91
N MET A 191 -5.64 15.75 7.08
CA MET A 191 -5.48 16.00 5.64
C MET A 191 -6.85 15.97 4.94
N PRO A 192 -7.34 17.08 4.40
CA PRO A 192 -8.58 17.09 3.64
C PRO A 192 -8.37 16.36 2.31
N GLY A 193 -9.31 15.56 1.94
CA GLY A 193 -9.23 14.83 0.68
C GLY A 193 -8.35 13.60 0.77
N ILE A 194 -7.34 13.48 -0.08
CA ILE A 194 -6.45 12.32 -0.10
C ILE A 194 -5.81 12.12 1.27
N GLY A 195 -6.00 10.96 1.83
CA GLY A 195 -5.37 10.59 3.09
C GLY A 195 -6.20 10.89 4.33
N HIS A 196 -7.43 11.39 4.17
CA HIS A 196 -8.33 11.49 5.33
C HIS A 196 -8.65 10.11 5.88
N VAL A 197 -7.98 9.76 6.96
CA VAL A 197 -8.19 8.50 7.68
C VAL A 197 -8.94 8.81 8.96
N GLN A 198 -10.04 8.10 9.21
CA GLN A 198 -10.84 8.31 10.42
C GLN A 198 -10.22 7.61 11.63
N TYR A 199 -9.10 8.15 12.12
CA TYR A 199 -8.58 7.77 13.44
C TYR A 199 -9.33 8.54 14.51
N LEU A 200 -9.73 7.85 15.58
CA LEU A 200 -10.22 8.48 16.78
C LEU A 200 -9.03 8.86 17.70
N ASP A 201 -9.23 9.83 18.59
CA ASP A 201 -8.21 10.17 19.56
C ASP A 201 -7.77 8.97 20.40
N SER A 202 -8.71 8.06 20.73
CA SER A 202 -8.42 6.80 21.42
C SER A 202 -7.53 5.82 20.65
N ASP A 203 -7.48 5.93 19.32
CA ASP A 203 -6.57 5.12 18.48
C ASP A 203 -5.16 5.71 18.48
N ILE A 204 -5.07 7.03 18.53
CA ILE A 204 -3.83 7.80 18.45
C ILE A 204 -3.12 7.83 19.80
N GLU A 205 -3.87 8.06 20.87
CA GLU A 205 -3.31 8.11 22.22
C GLU A 205 -2.69 6.76 22.61
N GLY A 206 -1.44 6.78 23.00
CA GLY A 206 -0.68 5.58 23.37
C GLY A 206 -0.25 4.70 22.19
N ALA A 207 -0.38 5.19 20.94
CA ALA A 207 0.04 4.44 19.76
C ALA A 207 1.54 4.08 19.81
N ALA A 208 2.39 4.98 20.28
CA ALA A 208 3.82 4.74 20.46
C ALA A 208 4.11 3.63 21.48
N GLU A 209 3.37 3.61 22.58
CA GLU A 209 3.52 2.56 23.61
C GLU A 209 3.06 1.20 23.09
N LYS A 210 1.99 1.16 22.31
CA LYS A 210 1.50 -0.06 21.65
C LYS A 210 2.57 -0.68 20.74
N ILE A 211 3.38 0.13 20.05
CA ILE A 211 4.50 -0.35 19.22
C ILE A 211 5.64 -0.83 20.12
N ARG A 212 6.07 -0.03 21.11
CA ARG A 212 7.20 -0.34 22.00
C ARG A 212 6.96 -1.60 22.83
N GLY A 213 5.71 -1.89 23.17
CA GLY A 213 5.32 -3.09 23.91
C GLY A 213 5.42 -4.38 23.09
N LYS A 214 5.52 -4.29 21.77
CA LYS A 214 5.75 -5.44 20.88
C LYS A 214 7.25 -5.60 20.65
N THR A 215 7.88 -6.46 21.44
CA THR A 215 9.34 -6.68 21.43
C THR A 215 9.84 -7.52 20.26
N GLU A 216 8.95 -8.18 19.51
CA GLU A 216 9.30 -9.03 18.39
C GLU A 216 8.61 -8.56 17.12
N MET A 217 9.26 -8.83 15.99
CA MET A 217 8.72 -8.59 14.66
C MET A 217 7.47 -9.44 14.47
N ASP A 218 6.32 -8.85 14.74
CA ASP A 218 5.04 -9.44 14.42
C ASP A 218 4.82 -9.26 12.92
N ALA A 219 4.78 -10.37 12.17
CA ALA A 219 4.61 -10.35 10.71
C ALA A 219 3.28 -9.72 10.25
N SER A 220 2.42 -9.31 11.16
CA SER A 220 1.20 -8.58 10.87
C SER A 220 1.40 -7.27 10.10
N TRP A 221 2.59 -6.66 10.16
CA TRP A 221 2.91 -5.48 9.36
C TRP A 221 3.25 -5.80 7.89
N LEU A 222 3.64 -7.05 7.59
CA LEU A 222 3.89 -7.51 6.23
C LEU A 222 2.62 -7.84 5.47
N CYS A 223 1.56 -8.13 6.20
CA CYS A 223 0.27 -8.38 5.65
C CYS A 223 -0.62 -7.18 5.97
N PRO A 224 -0.75 -6.21 5.08
CA PRO A 224 -1.81 -5.23 5.20
C PRO A 224 -3.12 -6.03 5.20
N LYS A 225 -3.74 -6.16 6.36
CA LYS A 225 -5.01 -6.89 6.57
C LYS A 225 -6.18 -6.28 5.82
N THR A 226 -5.86 -5.45 4.86
CA THR A 226 -6.81 -4.59 4.17
C THR A 226 -7.58 -5.28 3.08
N ARG A 227 -7.27 -6.54 2.67
CA ARG A 227 -7.83 -6.87 1.38
C ARG A 227 -8.41 -8.26 1.32
N ASN A 228 -9.73 -8.24 1.49
CA ASN A 228 -10.64 -9.37 1.30
C ASN A 228 -10.40 -10.59 2.23
N THR A 229 -11.07 -10.57 3.19
CA THR A 229 -11.25 -11.12 4.51
C THR A 229 -11.51 -12.61 4.60
N SER A 230 -11.73 -13.31 3.53
CA SER A 230 -11.98 -14.75 3.57
C SER A 230 -10.71 -15.59 3.68
N ILE A 231 -9.53 -15.00 3.52
CA ILE A 231 -8.26 -15.74 3.48
C ILE A 231 -7.47 -15.62 4.80
N CYS A 232 -7.73 -14.59 5.61
CA CYS A 232 -7.05 -14.44 6.91
C CYS A 232 -7.75 -15.17 8.08
N SER A 233 -8.92 -15.75 7.87
CA SER A 233 -9.71 -16.38 8.93
C SER A 233 -9.19 -17.76 9.35
N ASP A 234 -8.38 -18.41 8.52
CA ASP A 234 -8.00 -19.82 8.78
C ASP A 234 -6.67 -19.99 9.54
N ALA A 235 -5.89 -18.92 9.70
CA ALA A 235 -4.59 -19.01 10.37
C ALA A 235 -4.66 -19.03 11.91
N THR A 236 -5.81 -18.70 12.50
CA THR A 236 -5.99 -18.70 13.96
C THR A 236 -6.69 -19.94 14.51
N SER A 237 -7.08 -20.88 13.65
CA SER A 237 -7.87 -22.06 14.04
C SER A 237 -7.05 -23.35 14.29
N THR A 238 -5.73 -23.28 14.32
CA THR A 238 -4.92 -24.44 14.70
C THR A 238 -4.10 -24.15 15.95
N LYS A 239 -4.80 -24.01 17.08
CA LYS A 239 -4.27 -24.32 18.40
C LYS A 239 -5.36 -25.08 19.15
N ASP A 240 -5.32 -26.38 19.02
CA ASP A 240 -5.61 -27.35 20.04
C ASP A 240 -4.63 -28.53 19.85
#